data_8e196d72d95b7f99965b902632009dde
#
_entry.id   8e196d72d95b7f99965b902632009dde
#
_cell.length_a   1.000
_cell.length_b   1.000
_cell.length_c   1.000
_cell.angle_alpha   90.00
_cell.angle_beta   90.00
_cell.angle_gamma   90.00
#
_symmetry.space_group_name_H-M   'P 1'
#
loop_
_entity.id
_entity.type
_entity.pdbx_description
1 polymer ?
#
loop_
_entity_poly.entity_id
_entity_poly.type
_entity_poly.pdbx_seq_one_letter_code
_entity_poly.pdbx_strand_id
1 'polypeptide(L)'
;MEKWLRCKVLPGMFSHEWLVVIEEPDRGEIASIFVDTSLVRTQGEPRRGQPVQGELLVWASARGERANVTLPVPSAEHGSVVSVPSELLIG
;
A
#
# COMPACT_ATOMS: atom_id res chain seq x y z
N MET A 1 -2.67 -13.72 -7.26
CA MET A 1 -3.59 -12.90 -8.06
C MET A 1 -3.29 -11.43 -7.84
N GLU A 2 -3.15 -10.69 -8.90
CA GLU A 2 -2.93 -9.24 -8.79
C GLU A 2 -4.17 -8.54 -8.28
N LYS A 3 -3.98 -7.64 -7.32
CA LYS A 3 -5.02 -6.82 -6.73
C LYS A 3 -4.47 -5.42 -6.48
N TRP A 4 -5.37 -4.50 -6.18
CA TRP A 4 -5.01 -3.16 -5.74
C TRP A 4 -5.33 -3.05 -4.24
N LEU A 5 -4.35 -2.60 -3.47
CA LEU A 5 -4.49 -2.45 -2.02
C LEU A 5 -4.66 -0.98 -1.68
N ARG A 6 -5.76 -0.65 -1.01
CA ARG A 6 -6.00 0.72 -0.55
C ARG A 6 -4.93 1.14 0.43
N CYS A 7 -4.42 2.35 0.25
CA CYS A 7 -3.32 2.87 1.06
C CYS A 7 -3.34 4.39 1.07
N LYS A 8 -2.47 4.96 1.91
CA LYS A 8 -2.13 6.38 1.85
C LYS A 8 -0.86 6.55 1.04
N VAL A 9 -0.79 7.64 0.30
CA VAL A 9 0.37 7.94 -0.54
C VAL A 9 0.91 9.31 -0.18
N LEU A 10 2.21 9.38 0.05
CA LEU A 10 2.94 10.60 0.33
C LEU A 10 4.09 10.74 -0.67
N PRO A 11 4.67 11.95 -0.80
CA PRO A 11 5.85 12.11 -1.64
C PRO A 11 6.98 11.20 -1.16
N GLY A 12 7.71 10.61 -2.10
CA GLY A 12 8.91 9.87 -1.81
C GLY A 12 10.13 10.79 -1.74
N MET A 13 11.30 10.18 -1.75
CA MET A 13 12.57 10.92 -1.72
C MET A 13 13.02 11.35 -3.12
N PHE A 14 12.51 10.68 -4.15
CA PHE A 14 12.86 10.95 -5.55
C PHE A 14 11.60 11.21 -6.37
N SER A 15 11.75 11.87 -7.52
CA SER A 15 10.61 12.32 -8.33
C SER A 15 9.73 11.20 -8.90
N HIS A 16 10.29 10.02 -9.08
CA HIS A 16 9.55 8.86 -9.62
C HIS A 16 9.14 7.88 -8.54
N GLU A 17 9.16 8.31 -7.27
CA GLU A 17 8.95 7.44 -6.12
C GLU A 17 7.93 8.06 -5.18
N TRP A 18 7.07 7.22 -4.62
CA TRP A 18 6.15 7.61 -3.55
C TRP A 18 6.34 6.75 -2.33
N LEU A 19 6.05 7.33 -1.18
CA LEU A 19 5.95 6.59 0.07
C LEU A 19 4.52 6.08 0.23
N VAL A 20 4.36 4.78 0.32
CA VAL A 20 3.07 4.13 0.51
C VAL A 20 2.96 3.68 1.95
N VAL A 21 1.88 4.09 2.62
CA VAL A 21 1.60 3.71 4.01
C VAL A 21 0.35 2.85 4.02
N ILE A 22 0.50 1.63 4.51
CA ILE A 22 -0.59 0.67 4.62
C ILE A 22 -1.10 0.70 6.05
N GLU A 23 -2.39 1.02 6.20
CA GLU A 23 -3.02 1.14 7.52
C GLU A 23 -4.21 0.21 7.63
N GLU A 24 -4.38 -0.35 8.81
CA GLU A 24 -5.58 -1.08 9.16
C GLU A 24 -6.48 -0.13 9.97
N PRO A 25 -7.78 -0.01 9.62
CA PRO A 25 -8.64 1.01 10.22
C PRO A 25 -8.65 1.03 11.74
N ASP A 26 -8.58 -0.13 12.37
CA ASP A 26 -8.68 -0.24 13.83
C ASP A 26 -7.33 -0.33 14.55
N ARG A 27 -6.23 -0.44 13.80
CA ARG A 27 -4.92 -0.72 14.39
C ARG A 27 -3.82 0.25 13.97
N GLY A 28 -4.09 1.11 12.99
CA GLY A 28 -3.11 2.06 12.49
C GLY A 28 -2.15 1.45 11.48
N GLU A 29 -0.97 2.02 11.40
CA GLU A 29 0.00 1.66 10.37
C GLU A 29 0.50 0.21 10.52
N ILE A 30 0.42 -0.54 9.42
CA ILE A 30 0.95 -1.89 9.35
C ILE A 30 2.37 -1.85 8.80
N ALA A 31 2.57 -1.13 7.69
CA ALA A 31 3.86 -1.08 7.01
C ALA A 31 3.94 0.16 6.13
N SER A 32 5.17 0.58 5.84
CA SER A 32 5.41 1.64 4.86
C SER A 32 6.55 1.24 3.94
N ILE A 33 6.41 1.59 2.66
CA ILE A 33 7.41 1.25 1.64
C ILE A 33 7.54 2.38 0.63
N PHE A 34 8.74 2.54 0.07
CA PHE A 34 8.95 3.41 -1.07
C PHE A 34 8.82 2.59 -2.35
N VAL A 35 8.00 3.06 -3.28
CA VAL A 35 7.73 2.34 -4.52
C VAL A 35 7.79 3.28 -5.72
N ASP A 36 8.03 2.72 -6.89
CA ASP A 36 7.92 3.45 -8.14
C ASP A 36 6.48 3.90 -8.35
N THR A 37 6.31 5.12 -8.86
CA THR A 37 4.98 5.70 -9.05
C THR A 37 4.10 4.89 -9.99
N SER A 38 4.69 4.10 -10.89
CA SER A 38 3.93 3.24 -11.81
C SER A 38 3.17 2.12 -11.12
N LEU A 39 3.50 1.81 -9.88
CA LEU A 39 2.85 0.75 -9.10
C LEU A 39 1.69 1.26 -8.25
N VAL A 40 1.37 2.55 -8.36
CA VAL A 40 0.37 3.19 -7.50
C VAL A 40 -0.61 3.99 -8.33
N ARG A 41 -1.91 3.86 -8.02
CA ARG A 41 -2.95 4.75 -8.55
C ARG A 41 -3.33 5.72 -7.43
N THR A 42 -3.46 7.01 -7.75
CA THR A 42 -3.83 8.02 -6.76
C THR A 42 -4.99 8.87 -7.27
N GLN A 43 -5.70 9.48 -6.32
CA GLN A 43 -6.78 10.41 -6.64
C GLN A 43 -6.29 11.85 -6.70
N GLY A 44 -5.01 12.05 -6.75
CA GLY A 44 -4.38 13.35 -6.82
C GLY A 44 -2.91 13.20 -6.58
N GLU A 45 -2.17 14.28 -6.72
CA GLU A 45 -0.73 14.26 -6.48
C GLU A 45 -0.45 14.44 -4.99
N PRO A 46 0.28 13.51 -4.36
CA PRO A 46 0.61 13.67 -2.95
C PRO A 46 1.57 14.84 -2.74
N ARG A 47 1.37 15.55 -1.63
CA ARG A 47 2.21 16.68 -1.24
C ARG A 47 2.71 16.47 0.17
N ARG A 48 3.81 17.13 0.50
CA ARG A 48 4.41 17.06 1.83
C ARG A 48 3.38 17.45 2.89
N GLY A 49 3.17 16.56 3.87
CA GLY A 49 2.20 16.78 4.93
C GLY A 49 0.74 16.61 4.52
N GLN A 50 0.47 16.28 3.26
CA GLN A 50 -0.87 16.11 2.74
C GLN A 50 -0.98 14.78 2.00
N PRO A 51 -1.15 13.66 2.73
CA PRO A 51 -1.30 12.37 2.10
C PRO A 51 -2.58 12.30 1.28
N VAL A 52 -2.56 11.53 0.21
CA VAL A 52 -3.74 11.28 -0.62
C VAL A 52 -4.09 9.80 -0.56
N GLN A 53 -5.34 9.50 -0.85
CA GLN A 53 -5.77 8.12 -0.97
C GLN A 53 -5.26 7.54 -2.28
N GLY A 54 -4.82 6.29 -2.24
CA GLY A 54 -4.34 5.62 -3.42
C GLY A 54 -4.48 4.11 -3.30
N GLU A 55 -3.98 3.43 -4.31
CA GLU A 55 -4.02 1.98 -4.39
C GLU A 55 -2.68 1.48 -4.89
N LEU A 56 -2.13 0.50 -4.18
CA LEU A 56 -0.85 -0.12 -4.51
C LEU A 56 -1.09 -1.44 -5.21
N LEU A 57 -0.38 -1.67 -6.31
CA LEU A 57 -0.43 -2.94 -7.00
C LEU A 57 0.30 -4.01 -6.16
N VAL A 58 -0.42 -5.07 -5.83
CA VAL A 58 0.10 -6.15 -4.98
C VAL A 58 -0.30 -7.51 -5.54
N TRP A 59 0.32 -8.55 -5.02
CA TRP A 59 -0.13 -9.91 -5.24
C TRP A 59 -0.82 -10.37 -3.96
N ALA A 60 -2.05 -10.86 -4.06
CA ALA A 60 -2.83 -11.17 -2.87
C ALA A 60 -3.50 -12.53 -2.94
N SER A 61 -3.62 -13.15 -1.76
CA SER A 61 -4.36 -14.38 -1.56
C SER A 61 -5.34 -14.13 -0.41
N ALA A 62 -6.61 -13.98 -0.75
CA ALA A 62 -7.64 -13.69 0.24
C ALA A 62 -8.19 -14.98 0.85
N ARG A 63 -8.42 -14.94 2.16
CA ARG A 63 -9.04 -16.05 2.90
C ARG A 63 -10.03 -15.47 3.90
N GLY A 64 -11.28 -15.30 3.46
CA GLY A 64 -12.32 -14.72 4.30
C GLY A 64 -12.06 -13.24 4.57
N GLU A 65 -12.02 -12.88 5.84
CA GLU A 65 -11.90 -11.48 6.26
C GLU A 65 -10.46 -10.93 6.18
N ARG A 66 -9.48 -11.81 6.05
CA ARG A 66 -8.07 -11.42 5.97
C ARG A 66 -7.47 -11.89 4.66
N ALA A 67 -6.44 -11.21 4.23
CA ALA A 67 -5.70 -11.57 3.04
C ALA A 67 -4.20 -11.48 3.33
N ASN A 68 -3.44 -12.37 2.73
CA ASN A 68 -1.99 -12.28 2.70
C ASN A 68 -1.60 -11.55 1.43
N VAL A 69 -0.85 -10.47 1.59
CA VAL A 69 -0.47 -9.58 0.51
C VAL A 69 1.04 -9.60 0.35
N THR A 70 1.49 -9.87 -0.86
CA THR A 70 2.90 -9.76 -1.21
C THR A 70 3.13 -8.38 -1.80
N LEU A 71 4.00 -7.62 -1.13
CA LEU A 71 4.34 -6.26 -1.52
C LEU A 71 5.35 -6.28 -2.66
N PRO A 72 5.34 -5.26 -3.55
CA PRO A 72 6.33 -5.20 -4.64
C PRO A 72 7.76 -4.97 -4.16
N VAL A 73 7.93 -4.40 -2.96
CA VAL A 73 9.22 -4.27 -2.28
C VAL A 73 9.04 -4.66 -0.82
N PRO A 74 10.09 -5.22 -0.19
CA PRO A 74 9.96 -5.60 1.23
C PRO A 74 9.84 -4.37 2.13
N SER A 75 9.01 -4.50 3.17
CA SER A 75 8.92 -3.50 4.22
C SER A 75 9.95 -3.80 5.31
N ALA A 76 10.35 -2.75 6.04
CA ALA A 76 11.24 -2.91 7.18
C ALA A 76 10.55 -3.65 8.34
N GLU A 77 9.23 -3.46 8.47
CA GLU A 77 8.45 -4.00 9.58
C GLU A 77 8.13 -5.48 9.42
N HIS A 78 7.79 -5.92 8.20
CA HIS A 78 7.24 -7.26 7.98
C HIS A 78 7.82 -8.00 6.78
N GLY A 79 8.87 -7.47 6.15
CA GLY A 79 9.39 -8.08 4.92
C GLY A 79 8.39 -7.93 3.78
N SER A 80 8.29 -8.95 2.93
CA SER A 80 7.51 -8.87 1.69
C SER A 80 6.04 -9.24 1.85
N VAL A 81 5.64 -9.90 2.94
CA VAL A 81 4.27 -10.38 3.10
C VAL A 81 3.63 -9.74 4.33
N VAL A 82 2.46 -9.16 4.14
CA VAL A 82 1.68 -8.59 5.24
C VAL A 82 0.27 -9.15 5.22
N SER A 83 -0.34 -9.23 6.40
CA SER A 83 -1.75 -9.61 6.53
C SER A 83 -2.59 -8.35 6.67
N VAL A 84 -3.62 -8.24 5.85
CA VAL A 84 -4.52 -7.07 5.86
C VAL A 84 -5.98 -7.53 5.84
N PRO A 85 -6.91 -6.66 6.27
CA PRO A 85 -8.33 -6.95 6.05
C PRO A 85 -8.61 -7.06 4.56
N SER A 86 -9.39 -8.07 4.16
CA SER A 86 -9.72 -8.28 2.75
C SER A 86 -10.46 -7.10 2.13
N GLU A 87 -11.18 -6.33 2.94
CA GLU A 87 -11.91 -5.15 2.46
C GLU A 87 -11.01 -4.04 1.88
N LEU A 88 -9.71 -4.07 2.18
CA LEU A 88 -8.76 -3.11 1.61
C LEU A 88 -8.34 -3.48 0.19
N LEU A 89 -8.68 -4.66 -0.28
CA LEU A 89 -8.33 -5.11 -1.62
C LEU A 89 -9.44 -4.79 -2.63
N ILE A 90 -9.01 -4.37 -3.81
CA ILE A 90 -9.89 -4.04 -4.93
C ILE A 90 -9.43 -4.86 -6.15
N GLY A 91 -10.39 -5.38 -6.83
CA GLY A 91 -10.10 -5.96 -8.05
C GLY A 91 -10.10 -7.12 -8.60
#